data_afe889096334793920ba8a0de60a14a3
#
_entry.id   afe889096334793920ba8a0de60a14a3
#
_cell.length_a   1.000
_cell.length_b   1.000
_cell.length_c   1.000
_cell.angle_alpha   90.00
_cell.angle_beta   90.00
_cell.angle_gamma   90.00
#
_symmetry.space_group_name_H-M   'P 1'
#
loop_
_entity.id
_entity.type
_entity.pdbx_description
1 polymer ?
#
loop_
_entity_poly.entity_id
_entity_poly.type
_entity_poly.pdbx_seq_one_letter_code
_entity_poly.pdbx_strand_id
1 'polypeptide(L)'
;MNNFLRQCSAGFLLGGLLVSASVQAQEFRIGFVNTDRIFKEAGTAKAAQSKLEQEFSKREKEIVELGATLKSMADKFEREAPTLPEGQRANRQKQLVEQDREFQRKRREFQEDLNSRKNEELQQVLDRANKVVKQVAETEKYDLILQEAVYVNPKLDITDKVIKVLNTGSVK
;
A
#
# COMPACT_ATOMS: atom_id res chain seq x y z
N MET A 1 43.42 55.86 -79.38
CA MET A 1 42.12 56.51 -79.26
C MET A 1 41.18 55.56 -78.57
N ASN A 2 40.84 55.92 -77.31
CA ASN A 2 39.59 55.66 -76.63
C ASN A 2 39.02 54.23 -76.62
N ASN A 3 38.62 53.65 -75.63
CA ASN A 3 37.90 54.01 -74.36
C ASN A 3 37.74 52.78 -73.50
N PHE A 4 37.85 52.98 -72.33
CA PHE A 4 36.90 53.04 -71.25
C PHE A 4 36.66 51.77 -70.45
N LEU A 5 37.24 51.84 -69.30
CA LEU A 5 36.94 51.05 -68.14
C LEU A 5 35.42 51.05 -67.80
N ARG A 6 34.91 49.85 -67.56
CA ARG A 6 33.72 49.74 -66.68
C ARG A 6 33.95 48.61 -65.66
N GLN A 7 34.32 49.02 -64.51
CA GLN A 7 34.24 48.23 -63.26
C GLN A 7 32.83 47.86 -62.99
N CYS A 8 32.54 46.57 -62.89
CA CYS A 8 31.36 46.10 -62.25
C CYS A 8 31.74 45.47 -60.92
N SER A 9 31.44 46.23 -59.87
CA SER A 9 31.52 45.79 -58.48
C SER A 9 30.39 44.79 -58.20
N ALA A 10 30.69 43.53 -58.09
CA ALA A 10 29.79 42.51 -57.61
C ALA A 10 29.89 42.46 -56.08
N GLY A 11 28.91 43.08 -55.41
CA GLY A 11 28.73 43.02 -53.95
C GLY A 11 28.33 41.60 -53.54
N PHE A 12 29.20 41.00 -52.75
CA PHE A 12 28.92 39.68 -52.14
C PHE A 12 28.13 39.91 -50.84
N LEU A 13 26.81 39.85 -50.95
CA LEU A 13 25.91 39.81 -49.78
C LEU A 13 26.00 38.42 -49.11
N LEU A 14 26.86 38.29 -48.08
CA LEU A 14 26.86 37.18 -47.16
C LEU A 14 25.60 37.28 -46.31
N GLY A 15 24.51 36.63 -46.73
CA GLY A 15 23.32 36.41 -45.90
C GLY A 15 23.64 35.39 -44.83
N GLY A 16 23.96 35.86 -43.61
CA GLY A 16 24.14 35.00 -42.46
C GLY A 16 22.79 34.36 -42.09
N LEU A 17 22.62 33.07 -42.38
CA LEU A 17 21.49 32.26 -41.89
C LEU A 17 21.73 32.03 -40.41
N LEU A 18 21.11 32.83 -39.56
CA LEU A 18 20.97 32.56 -38.10
C LEU A 18 20.03 31.36 -37.94
N VAL A 19 20.61 30.16 -37.88
CA VAL A 19 19.91 28.97 -37.44
C VAL A 19 19.64 29.13 -35.95
N SER A 20 18.48 29.65 -35.59
CA SER A 20 17.96 29.64 -34.22
C SER A 20 17.72 28.19 -33.84
N ALA A 21 18.67 27.54 -33.21
CA ALA A 21 18.46 26.27 -32.52
C ALA A 21 17.53 26.52 -31.38
N SER A 22 16.24 26.21 -31.57
CA SER A 22 15.25 26.16 -30.49
C SER A 22 15.67 25.07 -29.53
N VAL A 23 16.36 25.45 -28.46
CA VAL A 23 16.57 24.56 -27.31
C VAL A 23 15.19 24.30 -26.73
N GLN A 24 14.58 23.19 -27.14
CA GLN A 24 13.38 22.68 -26.48
C GLN A 24 13.83 22.22 -25.09
N ALA A 25 13.63 23.08 -24.10
CA ALA A 25 13.75 22.68 -22.69
C ALA A 25 12.73 21.55 -22.48
N GLN A 26 13.21 20.35 -22.30
CA GLN A 26 12.36 19.22 -21.99
C GLN A 26 11.71 19.52 -20.62
N GLU A 27 10.39 19.66 -20.61
CA GLU A 27 9.64 19.99 -19.40
C GLU A 27 9.79 18.83 -18.41
N PHE A 28 10.44 19.08 -17.27
CA PHE A 28 10.66 18.08 -16.24
C PHE A 28 9.31 17.70 -15.60
N ARG A 29 8.90 16.45 -15.77
CA ARG A 29 7.57 15.96 -15.36
C ARG A 29 7.67 15.24 -14.03
N ILE A 30 6.97 15.80 -13.02
CA ILE A 30 6.86 15.22 -11.69
C ILE A 30 5.46 14.66 -11.52
N GLY A 31 5.36 13.46 -10.94
CA GLY A 31 4.13 12.87 -10.46
C GLY A 31 4.16 12.69 -8.93
N PHE A 32 3.00 12.61 -8.32
CA PHE A 32 2.83 12.25 -6.92
C PHE A 32 1.84 11.10 -6.79
N VAL A 33 2.14 10.14 -5.92
CA VAL A 33 1.28 8.99 -5.62
C VAL A 33 1.04 8.90 -4.13
N ASN A 34 -0.22 8.92 -3.72
CA ASN A 34 -0.62 8.71 -2.33
C ASN A 34 -0.77 7.21 -2.04
N THR A 35 0.19 6.65 -1.34
CA THR A 35 0.22 5.23 -0.99
C THR A 35 -0.94 4.83 -0.07
N ASP A 36 -1.35 5.70 0.86
CA ASP A 36 -2.48 5.44 1.77
C ASP A 36 -3.80 5.31 1.00
N ARG A 37 -4.00 6.13 -0.04
CA ARG A 37 -5.15 6.00 -0.92
C ARG A 37 -5.13 4.68 -1.68
N ILE A 38 -3.98 4.24 -2.16
CA ILE A 38 -3.84 2.92 -2.81
C ILE A 38 -4.28 1.81 -1.87
N PHE A 39 -3.82 1.80 -0.61
CA PHE A 39 -4.21 0.79 0.37
C PHE A 39 -5.71 0.83 0.75
N LYS A 40 -6.36 1.97 0.65
CA LYS A 40 -7.79 2.11 0.97
C LYS A 40 -8.70 1.82 -0.22
N GLU A 41 -8.30 2.22 -1.42
CA GLU A 41 -9.19 2.31 -2.58
C GLU A 41 -8.92 1.24 -3.64
N ALA A 42 -7.69 0.74 -3.77
CA ALA A 42 -7.34 -0.24 -4.79
C ALA A 42 -8.06 -1.58 -4.58
N GLY A 43 -8.56 -2.17 -5.67
CA GLY A 43 -9.22 -3.48 -5.65
C GLY A 43 -8.33 -4.59 -5.12
N THR A 44 -7.03 -4.53 -5.40
CA THR A 44 -6.03 -5.47 -4.86
C THR A 44 -5.92 -5.38 -3.33
N ALA A 45 -6.00 -4.18 -2.75
CA ALA A 45 -5.98 -3.99 -1.30
C ALA A 45 -7.27 -4.51 -0.64
N LYS A 46 -8.43 -4.23 -1.25
CA LYS A 46 -9.73 -4.77 -0.79
C LYS A 46 -9.78 -6.29 -0.87
N ALA A 47 -9.23 -6.89 -1.92
CA ALA A 47 -9.13 -8.34 -2.05
C ALA A 47 -8.22 -8.94 -0.97
N ALA A 48 -7.09 -8.30 -0.66
CA ALA A 48 -6.20 -8.73 0.42
C ALA A 48 -6.89 -8.68 1.78
N GLN A 49 -7.64 -7.61 2.07
CA GLN A 49 -8.44 -7.50 3.29
C GLN A 49 -9.50 -8.59 3.38
N SER A 50 -10.28 -8.82 2.32
CA SER A 50 -11.30 -9.87 2.29
C SER A 50 -10.71 -11.26 2.49
N LYS A 51 -9.53 -11.53 1.93
CA LYS A 51 -8.81 -12.78 2.12
C LYS A 51 -8.42 -12.99 3.58
N LEU A 52 -7.88 -11.95 4.25
CA LEU A 52 -7.56 -12.01 5.68
C LEU A 52 -8.81 -12.25 6.54
N GLU A 53 -9.91 -11.57 6.25
CA GLU A 53 -11.19 -11.77 6.95
C GLU A 53 -11.68 -13.22 6.80
N GLN A 54 -11.63 -13.79 5.61
CA GLN A 54 -12.01 -15.19 5.37
C GLN A 54 -11.08 -16.18 6.08
N GLU A 55 -9.77 -15.96 6.05
CA GLU A 55 -8.76 -16.81 6.66
C GLU A 55 -8.88 -16.82 8.19
N PHE A 56 -9.16 -15.68 8.80
CA PHE A 56 -9.11 -15.51 10.25
C PHE A 56 -10.48 -15.54 10.96
N SER A 57 -11.59 -15.36 10.24
CA SER A 57 -12.93 -15.25 10.85
C SER A 57 -13.33 -16.47 11.70
N LYS A 58 -12.96 -17.67 11.31
CA LYS A 58 -13.25 -18.88 12.07
C LYS A 58 -12.48 -18.92 13.39
N ARG A 59 -11.19 -18.64 13.35
CA ARG A 59 -10.32 -18.61 14.53
C ARG A 59 -10.72 -17.50 15.50
N GLU A 60 -11.14 -16.36 14.98
CA GLU A 60 -11.67 -15.26 15.79
C GLU A 60 -12.91 -15.70 16.58
N LYS A 61 -13.86 -16.34 15.92
CA LYS A 61 -15.06 -16.91 16.59
C LYS A 61 -14.70 -17.92 17.65
N GLU A 62 -13.78 -18.85 17.36
CA GLU A 62 -13.31 -19.84 18.33
C GLU A 62 -12.68 -19.19 19.58
N ILE A 63 -11.93 -18.10 19.43
CA ILE A 63 -11.34 -17.35 20.55
C ILE A 63 -12.42 -16.63 21.35
N VAL A 64 -13.40 -16.02 20.69
CA VAL A 64 -14.53 -15.35 21.36
C VAL A 64 -15.35 -16.37 22.18
N GLU A 65 -15.64 -17.54 21.61
CA GLU A 65 -16.38 -18.62 22.29
C GLU A 65 -15.58 -19.19 23.48
N LEU A 66 -14.28 -19.37 23.33
CA LEU A 66 -13.41 -19.84 24.41
C LEU A 66 -13.36 -18.83 25.54
N GLY A 67 -13.27 -17.52 25.23
CA GLY A 67 -13.34 -16.44 26.23
C GLY A 67 -14.67 -16.40 26.98
N ALA A 68 -15.79 -16.57 26.27
CA ALA A 68 -17.12 -16.63 26.87
C ALA A 68 -17.28 -17.85 27.79
N THR A 69 -16.75 -19.00 27.36
CA THR A 69 -16.75 -20.24 28.14
C THR A 69 -15.92 -20.07 29.42
N LEU A 70 -14.71 -19.54 29.31
CA LEU A 70 -13.83 -19.26 30.45
C LEU A 70 -14.52 -18.35 31.49
N LYS A 71 -15.13 -17.26 30.98
CA LYS A 71 -15.88 -16.35 31.84
C LYS A 71 -17.02 -17.06 32.56
N SER A 72 -17.81 -17.86 31.85
CA SER A 72 -18.91 -18.62 32.45
C SER A 72 -18.42 -19.63 33.51
N MET A 73 -17.30 -20.29 33.28
CA MET A 73 -16.66 -21.19 34.24
C MET A 73 -16.19 -20.44 35.51
N ALA A 74 -15.57 -19.25 35.32
CA ALA A 74 -15.13 -18.41 36.43
C ALA A 74 -16.33 -17.93 37.29
N ASP A 75 -17.36 -17.38 36.65
CA ASP A 75 -18.56 -16.91 37.30
C ASP A 75 -19.29 -18.05 38.08
N LYS A 76 -19.28 -19.25 37.53
CA LYS A 76 -19.84 -20.46 38.19
C LYS A 76 -18.98 -20.88 39.38
N PHE A 77 -17.68 -20.91 39.22
CA PHE A 77 -16.76 -21.26 40.30
C PHE A 77 -16.87 -20.26 41.46
N GLU A 78 -16.93 -18.96 41.19
CA GLU A 78 -17.10 -17.93 42.23
C GLU A 78 -18.35 -18.15 43.05
N ARG A 79 -19.47 -18.48 42.43
CA ARG A 79 -20.74 -18.75 43.15
C ARG A 79 -20.74 -20.05 43.96
N GLU A 80 -20.10 -21.11 43.44
CA GLU A 80 -20.16 -22.45 44.02
C GLU A 80 -19.01 -22.76 44.98
N ALA A 81 -17.86 -22.11 44.85
CA ALA A 81 -16.66 -22.38 45.63
C ALA A 81 -16.85 -22.42 47.16
N PRO A 82 -17.68 -21.54 47.78
CA PRO A 82 -17.92 -21.58 49.23
C PRO A 82 -18.57 -22.89 49.71
N THR A 83 -19.34 -23.57 48.87
CA THR A 83 -20.11 -24.76 49.21
C THR A 83 -19.44 -26.07 48.72
N LEU A 84 -18.39 -25.99 47.94
CA LEU A 84 -17.70 -27.16 47.40
C LEU A 84 -16.76 -27.81 48.45
N PRO A 85 -16.71 -29.17 48.48
CA PRO A 85 -15.65 -29.89 49.16
C PRO A 85 -14.25 -29.47 48.65
N GLU A 86 -13.26 -29.44 49.55
CA GLU A 86 -11.90 -28.96 49.26
C GLU A 86 -11.30 -29.56 47.98
N GLY A 87 -11.37 -30.90 47.81
CA GLY A 87 -10.85 -31.58 46.62
C GLY A 87 -11.54 -31.17 45.32
N GLN A 88 -12.85 -30.91 45.35
CA GLN A 88 -13.58 -30.44 44.18
C GLN A 88 -13.25 -28.97 43.86
N ARG A 89 -13.12 -28.14 44.87
CA ARG A 89 -12.71 -26.75 44.72
C ARG A 89 -11.32 -26.65 44.09
N ALA A 90 -10.32 -27.41 44.58
CA ALA A 90 -8.99 -27.46 44.04
C ALA A 90 -8.98 -27.92 42.57
N ASN A 91 -9.73 -28.96 42.23
CA ASN A 91 -9.85 -29.46 40.86
C ASN A 91 -10.47 -28.42 39.91
N ARG A 92 -11.54 -27.74 40.30
CA ARG A 92 -12.14 -26.69 39.47
C ARG A 92 -11.23 -25.48 39.29
N GLN A 93 -10.53 -25.09 40.34
CA GLN A 93 -9.52 -24.02 40.24
C GLN A 93 -8.41 -24.38 39.27
N LYS A 94 -7.90 -25.61 39.32
CA LYS A 94 -6.91 -26.11 38.35
C LYS A 94 -7.42 -26.06 36.93
N GLN A 95 -8.65 -26.53 36.70
CA GLN A 95 -9.28 -26.46 35.36
C GLN A 95 -9.40 -25.03 34.84
N LEU A 96 -9.81 -24.07 35.68
CA LEU A 96 -9.87 -22.66 35.32
C LEU A 96 -8.52 -22.12 34.89
N VAL A 97 -7.46 -22.42 35.65
CA VAL A 97 -6.11 -21.98 35.32
C VAL A 97 -5.62 -22.60 34.01
N GLU A 98 -5.92 -23.87 33.74
CA GLU A 98 -5.58 -24.55 32.51
C GLU A 98 -6.32 -23.93 31.30
N GLN A 99 -7.61 -23.66 31.44
CA GLN A 99 -8.42 -23.03 30.39
C GLN A 99 -7.97 -21.59 30.13
N ASP A 100 -7.64 -20.82 31.17
CA ASP A 100 -7.10 -19.47 30.99
C ASP A 100 -5.77 -19.47 30.24
N ARG A 101 -4.86 -20.38 30.61
CA ARG A 101 -3.57 -20.54 29.90
C ARG A 101 -3.79 -20.87 28.43
N GLU A 102 -4.70 -21.78 28.13
CA GLU A 102 -5.04 -22.16 26.75
C GLU A 102 -5.64 -20.98 25.98
N PHE A 103 -6.57 -20.24 26.56
CA PHE A 103 -7.13 -19.04 25.98
C PHE A 103 -6.07 -17.99 25.68
N GLN A 104 -5.20 -17.68 26.63
CA GLN A 104 -4.12 -16.71 26.44
C GLN A 104 -3.13 -17.15 25.35
N ARG A 105 -2.82 -18.45 25.29
CA ARG A 105 -1.95 -19.02 24.25
C ARG A 105 -2.58 -18.83 22.86
N LYS A 106 -3.83 -19.30 22.67
CA LYS A 106 -4.54 -19.19 21.37
C LYS A 106 -4.72 -17.75 20.93
N ARG A 107 -5.00 -16.85 21.88
CA ARG A 107 -5.14 -15.42 21.60
C ARG A 107 -3.81 -14.81 21.09
N ARG A 108 -2.68 -15.17 21.69
CA ARG A 108 -1.37 -14.70 21.23
C ARG A 108 -1.04 -15.24 19.85
N GLU A 109 -1.16 -16.55 19.65
CA GLU A 109 -0.92 -17.20 18.36
C GLU A 109 -1.76 -16.57 17.24
N PHE A 110 -3.04 -16.33 17.50
CA PHE A 110 -3.91 -15.64 16.56
C PHE A 110 -3.42 -14.23 16.23
N GLN A 111 -3.04 -13.45 17.24
CA GLN A 111 -2.58 -12.08 17.04
C GLN A 111 -1.26 -12.03 16.26
N GLU A 112 -0.34 -12.92 16.55
CA GLU A 112 0.95 -13.04 15.85
C GLU A 112 0.75 -13.45 14.39
N ASP A 113 -0.05 -14.48 14.14
CA ASP A 113 -0.36 -14.94 12.79
C ASP A 113 -1.09 -13.87 11.98
N LEU A 114 -2.09 -13.22 12.56
CA LEU A 114 -2.84 -12.15 11.89
C LEU A 114 -1.91 -10.98 11.51
N ASN A 115 -1.04 -10.56 12.42
CA ASN A 115 -0.08 -9.49 12.15
C ASN A 115 0.92 -9.89 11.05
N SER A 116 1.44 -11.11 11.09
CA SER A 116 2.34 -11.64 10.05
C SER A 116 1.66 -11.64 8.69
N ARG A 117 0.47 -12.23 8.61
CA ARG A 117 -0.30 -12.31 7.36
C ARG A 117 -0.71 -10.94 6.83
N LYS A 118 -1.09 -10.02 7.72
CA LYS A 118 -1.38 -8.63 7.34
C LYS A 118 -0.17 -7.94 6.71
N ASN A 119 1.01 -8.11 7.30
CA ASN A 119 2.23 -7.51 6.76
C ASN A 119 2.60 -8.11 5.40
N GLU A 120 2.45 -9.43 5.23
CA GLU A 120 2.68 -10.09 3.94
C GLU A 120 1.73 -9.58 2.85
N GLU A 121 0.43 -9.46 3.13
CA GLU A 121 -0.55 -8.95 2.17
C GLU A 121 -0.30 -7.47 1.84
N LEU A 122 0.05 -6.65 2.84
CA LEU A 122 0.43 -5.24 2.62
C LEU A 122 1.66 -5.13 1.72
N GLN A 123 2.68 -5.97 1.95
CA GLN A 123 3.88 -5.99 1.11
C GLN A 123 3.54 -6.37 -0.34
N GLN A 124 2.68 -7.38 -0.55
CA GLN A 124 2.25 -7.76 -1.89
C GLN A 124 1.49 -6.63 -2.62
N VAL A 125 0.63 -5.90 -1.90
CA VAL A 125 -0.07 -4.73 -2.46
C VAL A 125 0.92 -3.65 -2.84
N LEU A 126 1.89 -3.35 -1.98
CA LEU A 126 2.94 -2.35 -2.23
C LEU A 126 3.80 -2.71 -3.44
N ASP A 127 4.23 -3.97 -3.54
CA ASP A 127 5.04 -4.45 -4.66
C ASP A 127 4.30 -4.33 -5.99
N ARG A 128 3.00 -4.65 -6.01
CA ARG A 128 2.17 -4.46 -7.20
C ARG A 128 1.98 -2.98 -7.53
N ALA A 129 1.73 -2.14 -6.52
CA ALA A 129 1.61 -0.70 -6.69
C ALA A 129 2.89 -0.10 -7.29
N ASN A 130 4.05 -0.46 -6.76
CA ASN A 130 5.35 0.01 -7.25
C ASN A 130 5.61 -0.40 -8.71
N LYS A 131 5.24 -1.63 -9.11
CA LYS A 131 5.32 -2.06 -10.51
C LYS A 131 4.44 -1.21 -11.41
N VAL A 132 3.20 -0.94 -11.00
CA VAL A 132 2.28 -0.09 -11.78
C VAL A 132 2.75 1.35 -11.83
N VAL A 133 3.23 1.92 -10.71
CA VAL A 133 3.81 3.27 -10.69
C VAL A 133 4.96 3.38 -11.69
N LYS A 134 5.87 2.40 -11.70
CA LYS A 134 6.97 2.37 -12.66
C LYS A 134 6.48 2.29 -14.10
N GLN A 135 5.51 1.43 -14.39
CA GLN A 135 4.91 1.31 -15.72
C GLN A 135 4.25 2.62 -16.18
N VAL A 136 3.51 3.30 -15.30
CA VAL A 136 2.90 4.60 -15.59
C VAL A 136 3.98 5.66 -15.82
N ALA A 137 5.05 5.66 -14.99
CA ALA A 137 6.17 6.58 -15.15
C ALA A 137 6.83 6.46 -16.53
N GLU A 138 7.15 5.24 -16.94
CA GLU A 138 7.78 4.96 -18.23
C GLU A 138 6.86 5.30 -19.41
N THR A 139 5.58 4.91 -19.32
CA THR A 139 4.60 5.12 -20.40
C THR A 139 4.29 6.59 -20.63
N GLU A 140 4.18 7.36 -19.54
CA GLU A 140 3.80 8.77 -19.60
C GLU A 140 4.98 9.74 -19.48
N LYS A 141 6.20 9.18 -19.45
CA LYS A 141 7.46 9.94 -19.43
C LYS A 141 7.55 10.90 -18.23
N TYR A 142 7.26 10.39 -17.03
CA TYR A 142 7.57 11.09 -15.78
C TYR A 142 9.06 10.93 -15.47
N ASP A 143 9.72 12.02 -15.11
CA ASP A 143 11.13 12.04 -14.70
C ASP A 143 11.29 11.69 -13.22
N LEU A 144 10.25 11.99 -12.39
CA LEU A 144 10.24 11.71 -10.96
C LEU A 144 8.82 11.43 -10.48
N ILE A 145 8.67 10.42 -9.62
CA ILE A 145 7.43 10.18 -8.87
C ILE A 145 7.74 10.19 -7.37
N LEU A 146 7.02 11.02 -6.63
CA LEU A 146 7.11 11.16 -5.18
C LEU A 146 5.96 10.40 -4.51
N GLN A 147 6.22 9.83 -3.33
CA GLN A 147 5.22 9.15 -2.49
C GLN A 147 4.88 9.92 -1.22
N GLU A 148 5.80 10.77 -0.76
CA GLU A 148 5.62 11.57 0.43
C GLU A 148 5.92 13.04 0.12
N ALA A 149 5.01 13.93 0.53
CA ALA A 149 5.18 15.36 0.41
C ALA A 149 4.28 16.10 1.40
N VAL A 150 4.76 17.21 1.94
CA VAL A 150 3.98 18.07 2.85
C VAL A 150 2.83 18.76 2.11
N TYR A 151 3.05 19.10 0.84
CA TYR A 151 2.07 19.71 -0.03
C TYR A 151 2.24 19.19 -1.46
N VAL A 152 1.13 18.90 -2.12
CA VAL A 152 1.09 18.48 -3.52
C VAL A 152 0.02 19.27 -4.25
N ASN A 153 0.40 19.88 -5.36
CA ASN A 153 -0.58 20.45 -6.28
C ASN A 153 -1.43 19.30 -6.87
N PRO A 154 -2.78 19.38 -6.84
CA PRO A 154 -3.65 18.32 -7.37
C PRO A 154 -3.35 17.92 -8.83
N LYS A 155 -2.79 18.80 -9.63
CA LYS A 155 -2.38 18.50 -11.01
C LYS A 155 -1.23 17.48 -11.11
N LEU A 156 -0.45 17.32 -10.05
CA LEU A 156 0.67 16.37 -9.98
C LEU A 156 0.23 15.01 -9.42
N ASP A 157 -0.95 14.93 -8.81
CA ASP A 157 -1.46 13.67 -8.21
C ASP A 157 -1.93 12.72 -9.32
N ILE A 158 -1.21 11.60 -9.45
CA ILE A 158 -1.52 10.53 -10.41
C ILE A 158 -2.09 9.28 -9.71
N THR A 159 -2.49 9.39 -8.44
CA THR A 159 -2.97 8.25 -7.63
C THR A 159 -4.16 7.56 -8.28
N ASP A 160 -5.15 8.31 -8.77
CA ASP A 160 -6.33 7.73 -9.42
C ASP A 160 -5.98 6.91 -10.67
N LYS A 161 -4.98 7.37 -11.42
CA LYS A 161 -4.47 6.67 -12.59
C LYS A 161 -3.80 5.35 -12.19
N VAL A 162 -2.97 5.37 -11.17
CA VAL A 162 -2.31 4.18 -10.63
C VAL A 162 -3.36 3.18 -10.12
N ILE A 163 -4.35 3.64 -9.36
CA ILE A 163 -5.45 2.79 -8.87
C ILE A 163 -6.24 2.18 -10.03
N LYS A 164 -6.52 2.95 -11.06
CA LYS A 164 -7.22 2.45 -12.26
C LYS A 164 -6.44 1.33 -12.94
N VAL A 165 -5.13 1.49 -13.13
CA VAL A 165 -4.27 0.46 -13.75
C VAL A 165 -4.17 -0.78 -12.84
N LEU A 166 -4.03 -0.60 -11.53
CA LEU A 166 -4.06 -1.70 -10.55
C LEU A 166 -5.35 -2.53 -10.64
N ASN A 167 -6.48 -1.87 -10.82
CA ASN A 167 -7.80 -2.51 -10.87
C ASN A 167 -8.06 -3.23 -12.20
N THR A 168 -7.44 -2.81 -13.30
CA THR A 168 -7.61 -3.45 -14.62
C THR A 168 -6.70 -4.67 -14.81
N GLY A 169 -5.77 -4.92 -13.89
CA GLY A 169 -4.85 -6.06 -13.96
C GLY A 169 -3.85 -5.99 -15.12
N SER A 170 -3.72 -4.85 -15.80
CA SER A 170 -2.87 -4.66 -16.98
C SER A 170 -1.39 -4.45 -16.61
N VAL A 171 -0.87 -5.25 -15.69
CA VAL A 171 0.59 -5.34 -15.46
C VAL A 171 1.13 -6.35 -16.45
N LYS A 172 1.74 -5.89 -17.56
CA LYS A 172 2.53 -6.71 -18.47
C LYS A 172 3.91 -6.98 -17.88
#